data_a45d778be4b8c00307875c9aee309785
#
_entry.id   a45d778be4b8c00307875c9aee309785
#
_cell.length_a   1.000
_cell.length_b   1.000
_cell.length_c   1.000
_cell.angle_alpha   90.00
_cell.angle_beta   90.00
_cell.angle_gamma   90.00
#
_symmetry.space_group_name_H-M   'P 1'
#
loop_
_entity.id
_entity.type
_entity.pdbx_description
1 polymer ?
#
loop_
_entity_poly.entity_id
_entity_poly.type
_entity_poly.pdbx_seq_one_letter_code
_entity_poly.pdbx_strand_id
1 'polypeptide(L)'
;MRHRWFLLSAASLLGVFAVAALAQTPAPVVPAMADDVKPIRVAGLGIRVSDLERSKKFYTEVLGLKVCAKVPAQGDPVEYLLGMTGDVRADTLIVIRKGEIKSGATEFGSITIVVPNGRKMAERVAAAGYPPARIVDGTNFVKDPDGYTIELYQRPAARQ
;
A
#
# COMPACT_ATOMS: atom_id res chain seq x y z
N MET A 1 -21.58 35.07 81.73
CA MET A 1 -20.75 35.15 80.54
C MET A 1 -20.21 33.77 80.24
N ARG A 2 -20.77 33.06 79.30
CA ARG A 2 -20.46 31.62 79.09
C ARG A 2 -20.07 31.43 77.61
N HIS A 3 -18.77 31.17 77.36
CA HIS A 3 -18.24 30.84 76.09
C HIS A 3 -18.59 29.37 75.72
N ARG A 4 -19.34 29.16 74.61
CA ARG A 4 -19.60 27.82 74.02
C ARG A 4 -18.67 27.61 72.85
N TRP A 5 -17.78 26.65 72.97
CA TRP A 5 -16.89 26.18 71.95
C TRP A 5 -17.68 25.18 71.08
N PHE A 6 -17.75 25.43 69.80
CA PHE A 6 -18.26 24.47 68.81
C PHE A 6 -17.07 23.70 68.24
N LEU A 7 -17.00 22.41 68.49
CA LEU A 7 -16.12 21.49 67.84
C LEU A 7 -16.71 21.07 66.49
N LEU A 8 -16.08 21.44 65.40
CA LEU A 8 -16.38 20.95 64.07
C LEU A 8 -15.60 19.67 63.85
N SER A 9 -16.31 18.53 63.80
CA SER A 9 -15.74 17.25 63.37
C SER A 9 -15.64 17.22 61.85
N ALA A 10 -14.42 17.19 61.34
CA ALA A 10 -14.15 16.92 59.94
C ALA A 10 -14.19 15.40 59.68
N ALA A 11 -15.23 14.93 59.04
CA ALA A 11 -15.29 13.56 58.57
C ALA A 11 -14.55 13.45 57.22
N SER A 12 -13.39 12.82 57.23
CA SER A 12 -12.61 12.50 56.01
C SER A 12 -13.28 11.31 55.32
N LEU A 13 -13.92 11.55 54.18
CA LEU A 13 -14.34 10.48 53.26
C LEU A 13 -13.13 10.01 52.45
N LEU A 14 -12.56 8.88 52.82
CA LEU A 14 -11.62 8.14 51.98
C LEU A 14 -12.40 7.43 50.86
N GLY A 15 -12.44 8.03 49.67
CA GLY A 15 -12.97 7.37 48.48
C GLY A 15 -11.99 6.31 47.97
N VAL A 16 -12.34 5.05 48.13
CA VAL A 16 -11.62 3.92 47.55
C VAL A 16 -11.97 3.86 46.06
N PHE A 17 -11.10 4.36 45.19
CA PHE A 17 -11.18 4.14 43.76
C PHE A 17 -10.77 2.70 43.49
N ALA A 18 -11.73 1.81 43.26
CA ALA A 18 -11.50 0.49 42.70
C ALA A 18 -11.14 0.64 41.21
N VAL A 19 -9.87 0.56 40.87
CA VAL A 19 -9.40 0.44 39.49
C VAL A 19 -9.78 -0.97 39.04
N ALA A 20 -10.85 -1.08 38.25
CA ALA A 20 -11.20 -2.32 37.55
C ALA A 20 -10.10 -2.58 36.52
N ALA A 21 -9.21 -3.50 36.82
CA ALA A 21 -8.25 -4.02 35.84
C ALA A 21 -9.07 -4.75 34.77
N LEU A 22 -9.16 -4.13 33.58
CA LEU A 22 -9.69 -4.81 32.39
C LEU A 22 -8.76 -6.00 32.10
N ALA A 23 -9.22 -7.21 32.41
CA ALA A 23 -8.54 -8.43 32.06
C ALA A 23 -8.41 -8.48 30.52
N GLN A 24 -7.21 -8.21 30.02
CA GLN A 24 -6.92 -8.37 28.59
C GLN A 24 -7.01 -9.86 28.28
N THR A 25 -7.98 -10.23 27.43
CA THR A 25 -8.05 -11.57 26.88
C THR A 25 -6.73 -11.85 26.19
N PRO A 26 -5.98 -12.91 26.56
CA PRO A 26 -4.72 -13.22 25.90
C PRO A 26 -4.97 -13.40 24.41
N ALA A 27 -4.10 -12.81 23.57
CA ALA A 27 -4.17 -12.96 22.14
C ALA A 27 -4.13 -14.45 21.76
N PRO A 28 -4.92 -14.92 20.79
CA PRO A 28 -4.92 -16.31 20.38
C PRO A 28 -3.50 -16.72 19.96
N VAL A 29 -3.00 -17.80 20.56
CA VAL A 29 -1.70 -18.37 20.19
C VAL A 29 -1.88 -19.05 18.82
N VAL A 30 -1.33 -18.43 17.77
CA VAL A 30 -1.30 -19.03 16.44
C VAL A 30 -0.20 -20.09 16.44
N PRO A 31 -0.51 -21.37 16.16
CA PRO A 31 0.49 -22.42 16.09
C PRO A 31 1.57 -22.12 15.04
N ALA A 32 2.79 -22.60 15.25
CA ALA A 32 3.85 -22.50 14.24
C ALA A 32 3.40 -23.19 12.94
N MET A 33 3.64 -22.50 11.82
CA MET A 33 3.26 -22.99 10.50
C MET A 33 4.19 -24.13 10.06
N ALA A 34 3.62 -25.25 9.61
CA ALA A 34 4.38 -26.36 9.06
C ALA A 34 5.06 -25.96 7.73
N ASP A 35 6.18 -26.59 7.40
CA ASP A 35 7.00 -26.18 6.25
C ASP A 35 6.30 -26.35 4.90
N ASP A 36 5.41 -27.34 4.78
CA ASP A 36 4.63 -27.63 3.58
C ASP A 36 3.50 -26.62 3.30
N VAL A 37 3.16 -25.78 4.29
CA VAL A 37 2.14 -24.72 4.15
C VAL A 37 2.71 -23.31 4.30
N LYS A 38 4.02 -23.16 4.53
CA LYS A 38 4.67 -21.85 4.60
C LYS A 38 4.61 -21.12 3.26
N PRO A 39 4.15 -19.86 3.22
CA PRO A 39 4.26 -19.06 2.00
C PRO A 39 5.71 -18.94 1.54
N ILE A 40 5.96 -19.11 0.26
CA ILE A 40 7.29 -19.00 -0.33
C ILE A 40 7.63 -17.53 -0.62
N ARG A 41 6.68 -16.77 -1.20
CA ARG A 41 6.82 -15.35 -1.49
C ARG A 41 5.46 -14.73 -1.82
N VAL A 42 5.40 -13.41 -1.77
CA VAL A 42 4.33 -12.65 -2.42
C VAL A 42 4.66 -12.59 -3.91
N ALA A 43 3.86 -13.26 -4.75
CA ALA A 43 4.11 -13.33 -6.19
C ALA A 43 3.75 -12.03 -6.90
N GLY A 44 2.80 -11.25 -6.38
CA GLY A 44 2.39 -9.99 -6.98
C GLY A 44 1.04 -9.52 -6.47
N LEU A 45 0.55 -8.45 -7.07
CA LEU A 45 -0.78 -7.92 -6.84
C LEU A 45 -1.54 -7.83 -8.18
N GLY A 46 -2.86 -8.02 -8.14
CA GLY A 46 -3.72 -7.91 -9.31
C GLY A 46 -4.59 -6.66 -9.26
N ILE A 47 -4.66 -5.95 -10.38
CA ILE A 47 -5.56 -4.82 -10.57
C ILE A 47 -6.44 -5.04 -11.80
N ARG A 48 -7.64 -4.47 -11.80
CA ARG A 48 -8.51 -4.42 -12.98
C ARG A 48 -8.22 -3.16 -13.75
N VAL A 49 -8.21 -3.28 -15.08
CA VAL A 49 -8.00 -2.14 -16.00
C VAL A 49 -9.11 -2.11 -17.03
N SER A 50 -9.57 -0.93 -17.40
CA SER A 50 -10.64 -0.75 -18.38
C SER A 50 -10.19 -1.06 -19.81
N ASP A 51 -8.94 -0.74 -20.14
CA ASP A 51 -8.30 -1.00 -21.43
C ASP A 51 -6.93 -1.67 -21.19
N LEU A 52 -6.87 -2.97 -21.51
CA LEU A 52 -5.71 -3.80 -21.23
C LEU A 52 -4.46 -3.37 -22.02
N GLU A 53 -4.61 -2.99 -23.30
CA GLU A 53 -3.48 -2.60 -24.12
C GLU A 53 -2.96 -1.20 -23.75
N ARG A 54 -3.85 -0.26 -23.45
CA ARG A 54 -3.47 1.06 -22.94
C ARG A 54 -2.70 0.94 -21.64
N SER A 55 -3.18 0.13 -20.70
CA SER A 55 -2.50 -0.08 -19.42
C SER A 55 -1.18 -0.82 -19.60
N LYS A 56 -1.13 -1.88 -20.42
CA LYS A 56 0.14 -2.54 -20.77
C LYS A 56 1.16 -1.52 -21.29
N LYS A 57 0.78 -0.69 -22.27
CA LYS A 57 1.65 0.35 -22.83
C LYS A 57 2.16 1.30 -21.75
N PHE A 58 1.30 1.78 -20.85
CA PHE A 58 1.71 2.64 -19.75
C PHE A 58 2.76 1.96 -18.85
N TYR A 59 2.49 0.76 -18.38
CA TYR A 59 3.42 0.06 -17.48
C TYR A 59 4.74 -0.31 -18.16
N THR A 60 4.71 -0.68 -19.45
CA THR A 60 5.94 -1.11 -20.15
C THR A 60 6.71 0.03 -20.78
N GLU A 61 6.08 0.94 -21.50
CA GLU A 61 6.77 1.99 -22.26
C GLU A 61 7.05 3.23 -21.40
N VAL A 62 6.12 3.58 -20.47
CA VAL A 62 6.29 4.77 -19.62
C VAL A 62 7.07 4.43 -18.35
N LEU A 63 6.65 3.40 -17.61
CA LEU A 63 7.28 3.00 -16.35
C LEU A 63 8.45 2.03 -16.51
N GLY A 64 8.61 1.38 -17.68
CA GLY A 64 9.75 0.54 -18.00
C GLY A 64 9.67 -0.90 -17.50
N LEU A 65 8.48 -1.38 -17.12
CA LEU A 65 8.29 -2.77 -16.79
C LEU A 65 8.35 -3.65 -18.05
N LYS A 66 8.51 -4.96 -17.86
CA LYS A 66 8.53 -5.95 -18.91
C LYS A 66 7.32 -6.89 -18.78
N VAL A 67 6.82 -7.35 -19.91
CA VAL A 67 5.81 -8.43 -19.91
C VAL A 67 6.53 -9.74 -19.58
N CYS A 68 6.17 -10.33 -18.45
CA CYS A 68 6.66 -11.64 -18.01
C CYS A 68 5.82 -12.78 -18.60
N ALA A 69 4.50 -12.58 -18.72
CA ALA A 69 3.58 -13.52 -19.31
C ALA A 69 2.29 -12.84 -19.76
N LYS A 70 1.51 -13.53 -20.61
CA LYS A 70 0.13 -13.18 -20.95
C LYS A 70 -0.79 -14.38 -20.72
N VAL A 71 -2.04 -14.11 -20.40
CA VAL A 71 -3.06 -15.15 -20.18
C VAL A 71 -4.27 -14.86 -21.07
N PRO A 72 -4.71 -15.81 -21.90
CA PRO A 72 -4.04 -17.09 -22.19
C PRO A 72 -2.73 -16.89 -22.96
N ALA A 73 -1.83 -17.86 -22.90
CA ALA A 73 -0.55 -17.82 -23.62
C ALA A 73 -0.73 -17.72 -25.15
N GLN A 74 -1.82 -18.29 -25.68
CA GLN A 74 -2.22 -18.23 -27.08
C GLN A 74 -3.52 -17.45 -27.22
N GLY A 75 -3.69 -16.73 -28.33
CA GLY A 75 -4.88 -15.91 -28.62
C GLY A 75 -4.85 -14.55 -27.93
N ASP A 76 -6.02 -13.92 -27.87
CA ASP A 76 -6.20 -12.58 -27.33
C ASP A 76 -6.07 -12.60 -25.80
N PRO A 77 -5.18 -11.80 -25.22
CA PRO A 77 -4.96 -11.78 -23.79
C PRO A 77 -6.12 -11.09 -23.05
N VAL A 78 -6.45 -11.64 -21.88
CA VAL A 78 -7.34 -11.00 -20.90
C VAL A 78 -6.55 -10.48 -19.69
N GLU A 79 -5.26 -10.84 -19.63
CA GLU A 79 -4.38 -10.50 -18.52
C GLU A 79 -2.92 -10.43 -18.97
N TYR A 80 -2.17 -9.49 -18.43
CA TYR A 80 -0.70 -9.44 -18.50
C TYR A 80 -0.09 -9.48 -17.11
N LEU A 81 1.00 -10.22 -16.98
CA LEU A 81 1.86 -10.25 -15.80
C LEU A 81 3.09 -9.40 -16.11
N LEU A 82 3.27 -8.34 -15.37
CA LEU A 82 4.31 -7.34 -15.61
C LEU A 82 5.31 -7.34 -14.45
N GLY A 83 6.59 -7.23 -14.76
CA GLY A 83 7.65 -7.24 -13.77
C GLY A 83 8.89 -6.46 -14.22
N MET A 84 9.94 -6.49 -13.43
CA MET A 84 11.16 -5.69 -13.69
C MET A 84 12.14 -6.40 -14.63
N THR A 85 12.28 -7.73 -14.52
CA THR A 85 13.24 -8.50 -15.30
C THR A 85 12.64 -9.18 -16.51
N GLY A 86 11.36 -9.49 -16.47
CA GLY A 86 10.64 -10.30 -17.45
C GLY A 86 10.54 -11.77 -17.05
N ASP A 87 11.05 -12.16 -15.89
CA ASP A 87 10.93 -13.50 -15.33
C ASP A 87 9.81 -13.56 -14.30
N VAL A 88 8.75 -14.31 -14.63
CA VAL A 88 7.57 -14.50 -13.77
C VAL A 88 7.90 -15.12 -12.41
N ARG A 89 9.02 -15.83 -12.29
CA ARG A 89 9.44 -16.49 -11.06
C ARG A 89 10.31 -15.61 -10.17
N ALA A 90 11.10 -14.73 -10.80
CA ALA A 90 12.02 -13.83 -10.09
C ALA A 90 11.33 -12.53 -9.64
N ASP A 91 10.38 -12.03 -10.44
CA ASP A 91 9.75 -10.74 -10.22
C ASP A 91 8.60 -10.79 -9.19
N THR A 92 8.41 -9.69 -8.49
CA THR A 92 7.11 -9.35 -7.89
C THR A 92 6.26 -8.68 -8.97
N LEU A 93 5.13 -9.29 -9.28
CA LEU A 93 4.37 -8.96 -10.47
C LEU A 93 3.28 -7.92 -10.20
N ILE A 94 3.06 -7.02 -11.17
CA ILE A 94 1.80 -6.28 -11.31
C ILE A 94 0.99 -7.04 -12.37
N VAL A 95 -0.14 -7.60 -11.95
CA VAL A 95 -1.04 -8.36 -12.82
C VAL A 95 -2.17 -7.45 -13.24
N ILE A 96 -2.18 -7.01 -14.50
CA ILE A 96 -3.27 -6.22 -15.07
C ILE A 96 -4.25 -7.13 -15.80
N ARG A 97 -5.53 -7.05 -15.43
CA ARG A 97 -6.61 -7.85 -16.00
C ARG A 97 -7.73 -6.96 -16.50
N LYS A 98 -8.18 -7.21 -17.74
CA LYS A 98 -9.35 -6.50 -18.29
C LYS A 98 -10.58 -6.72 -17.41
N GLY A 99 -11.29 -5.63 -17.09
CA GLY A 99 -12.53 -5.71 -16.33
C GLY A 99 -13.14 -4.36 -16.06
N GLU A 100 -14.35 -4.38 -15.52
CA GLU A 100 -15.05 -3.17 -15.07
C GLU A 100 -14.33 -2.56 -13.87
N ILE A 101 -14.08 -1.26 -13.94
CA ILE A 101 -13.58 -0.45 -12.84
C ILE A 101 -14.78 0.14 -12.12
N LYS A 102 -15.03 -0.27 -10.90
CA LYS A 102 -16.02 0.40 -10.05
C LYS A 102 -15.42 1.71 -9.57
N SER A 103 -16.09 2.81 -9.88
CA SER A 103 -15.73 4.12 -9.31
C SER A 103 -15.84 4.02 -7.78
N GLY A 104 -14.78 4.36 -7.06
CA GLY A 104 -14.76 4.30 -5.60
C GLY A 104 -13.85 3.24 -4.99
N ALA A 105 -12.95 2.60 -5.75
CA ALA A 105 -11.85 1.82 -5.19
C ALA A 105 -10.85 2.73 -4.46
N THR A 106 -11.35 3.49 -3.49
CA THR A 106 -10.60 4.48 -2.70
C THR A 106 -9.74 3.81 -1.63
N GLU A 107 -9.95 2.52 -1.36
CA GLU A 107 -9.23 1.76 -0.33
C GLU A 107 -7.92 1.15 -0.83
N PHE A 108 -7.70 1.12 -2.15
CA PHE A 108 -6.41 0.72 -2.70
C PHE A 108 -5.42 1.88 -2.54
N GLY A 109 -4.37 1.70 -1.74
CA GLY A 109 -3.38 2.74 -1.44
C GLY A 109 -2.55 3.13 -2.67
N SER A 110 -1.47 2.41 -2.93
CA SER A 110 -0.61 2.64 -4.08
C SER A 110 0.15 1.39 -4.51
N ILE A 111 0.61 1.40 -5.76
CA ILE A 111 1.66 0.51 -6.25
C ILE A 111 2.98 1.26 -6.06
N THR A 112 3.87 0.77 -5.21
CA THR A 112 5.17 1.41 -5.01
C THR A 112 6.19 0.83 -5.98
N ILE A 113 6.79 1.71 -6.79
CA ILE A 113 7.90 1.39 -7.70
C ILE A 113 9.14 2.15 -7.24
N VAL A 114 10.21 1.44 -6.92
CA VAL A 114 11.49 2.05 -6.53
C VAL A 114 12.19 2.55 -7.78
N VAL A 115 12.53 3.84 -7.81
CA VAL A 115 13.20 4.50 -8.93
C VAL A 115 14.45 5.24 -8.46
N PRO A 116 15.50 5.36 -9.33
CA PRO A 116 16.71 6.11 -8.99
C PRO A 116 16.45 7.61 -8.80
N ASN A 117 15.51 8.18 -9.56
CA ASN A 117 15.16 9.59 -9.53
C ASN A 117 13.65 9.78 -9.72
N GLY A 118 12.96 10.09 -8.63
CA GLY A 118 11.50 10.21 -8.64
C GLY A 118 11.01 11.42 -9.43
N ARG A 119 11.72 12.56 -9.40
CA ARG A 119 11.40 13.74 -10.21
C ARG A 119 11.45 13.42 -11.70
N LYS A 120 12.57 12.87 -12.20
CA LYS A 120 12.72 12.55 -13.63
C LYS A 120 11.69 11.52 -14.10
N MET A 121 11.35 10.54 -13.26
CA MET A 121 10.32 9.58 -13.61
C MET A 121 8.93 10.23 -13.65
N ALA A 122 8.61 11.13 -12.72
CA ALA A 122 7.33 11.86 -12.73
C ALA A 122 7.22 12.80 -13.95
N GLU A 123 8.31 13.46 -14.36
CA GLU A 123 8.38 14.26 -15.58
C GLU A 123 8.14 13.42 -16.84
N ARG A 124 8.72 12.19 -16.88
CA ARG A 124 8.47 11.22 -17.95
C ARG A 124 7.01 10.80 -18.02
N VAL A 125 6.37 10.53 -16.88
CA VAL A 125 4.95 10.18 -16.81
C VAL A 125 4.08 11.35 -17.28
N ALA A 126 4.42 12.57 -16.89
CA ALA A 126 3.74 13.79 -17.35
C ALA A 126 3.84 13.97 -18.86
N ALA A 127 5.05 13.79 -19.44
CA ALA A 127 5.29 13.87 -20.87
C ALA A 127 4.53 12.80 -21.68
N ALA A 128 4.21 11.67 -21.05
CA ALA A 128 3.38 10.61 -21.64
C ALA A 128 1.86 10.90 -21.56
N GLY A 129 1.45 12.08 -21.06
CA GLY A 129 0.05 12.49 -20.98
C GLY A 129 -0.67 12.15 -19.66
N TYR A 130 0.09 11.80 -18.61
CA TYR A 130 -0.44 11.47 -17.28
C TYR A 130 0.14 12.40 -16.21
N PRO A 131 -0.11 13.73 -16.31
CA PRO A 131 0.54 14.69 -15.41
C PRO A 131 0.06 14.51 -13.96
N PRO A 132 0.99 14.41 -13.01
CA PRO A 132 0.64 14.44 -11.60
C PRO A 132 0.24 15.86 -11.18
N ALA A 133 -0.45 15.98 -10.04
CA ALA A 133 -0.85 17.28 -9.49
C ALA A 133 0.34 18.19 -9.16
N ARG A 134 1.48 17.58 -8.81
CA ARG A 134 2.76 18.28 -8.56
C ARG A 134 3.92 17.34 -8.81
N ILE A 135 5.09 17.91 -9.13
CA ILE A 135 6.37 17.19 -9.21
C ILE A 135 7.33 17.83 -8.20
N VAL A 136 7.95 17.00 -7.38
CA VAL A 136 8.88 17.41 -6.31
C VAL A 136 10.20 16.63 -6.41
N ASP A 137 11.23 17.08 -5.70
CA ASP A 137 12.44 16.28 -5.53
C ASP A 137 12.14 15.07 -4.62
N GLY A 138 12.73 13.91 -4.94
CA GLY A 138 12.50 12.68 -4.21
C GLY A 138 11.28 11.89 -4.67
N THR A 139 10.50 11.37 -3.72
CA THR A 139 9.34 10.53 -4.00
C THR A 139 8.17 11.33 -4.59
N ASN A 140 7.59 10.79 -5.65
CA ASN A 140 6.44 11.38 -6.33
C ASN A 140 5.28 10.39 -6.44
N PHE A 141 4.06 10.92 -6.59
CA PHE A 141 2.85 10.13 -6.82
C PHE A 141 2.25 10.52 -8.16
N VAL A 142 2.01 9.51 -8.99
CA VAL A 142 1.37 9.66 -10.30
C VAL A 142 0.14 8.77 -10.39
N LYS A 143 -0.65 8.91 -11.45
CA LYS A 143 -1.78 8.04 -11.73
C LYS A 143 -1.50 7.21 -12.97
N ASP A 144 -1.94 5.96 -12.95
CA ASP A 144 -2.02 5.15 -14.14
C ASP A 144 -3.26 5.54 -14.98
N PRO A 145 -3.46 4.97 -16.18
CA PRO A 145 -4.58 5.32 -17.05
C PRO A 145 -5.98 5.09 -16.46
N ASP A 146 -6.11 4.27 -15.44
CA ASP A 146 -7.35 3.94 -14.76
C ASP A 146 -7.48 4.61 -13.38
N GLY A 147 -6.52 5.47 -13.02
CA GLY A 147 -6.53 6.28 -11.80
C GLY A 147 -5.88 5.62 -10.59
N TYR A 148 -5.28 4.43 -10.72
CA TYR A 148 -4.51 3.82 -9.63
C TYR A 148 -3.31 4.68 -9.27
N THR A 149 -3.06 4.84 -7.98
CA THR A 149 -1.90 5.58 -7.50
C THR A 149 -0.64 4.75 -7.65
N ILE A 150 0.37 5.33 -8.30
CA ILE A 150 1.73 4.80 -8.38
C ILE A 150 2.62 5.71 -7.54
N GLU A 151 3.27 5.14 -6.54
CA GLU A 151 4.31 5.80 -5.77
C GLU A 151 5.67 5.55 -6.43
N LEU A 152 6.27 6.59 -6.96
CA LEU A 152 7.63 6.58 -7.52
C LEU A 152 8.60 6.86 -6.37
N TYR A 153 8.95 5.81 -5.62
CA TYR A 153 9.76 5.92 -4.42
C TYR A 153 11.25 6.06 -4.76
N GLN A 154 11.82 7.17 -4.36
CA GLN A 154 13.26 7.39 -4.43
C GLN A 154 13.87 7.12 -3.05
N ARG A 155 14.80 6.15 -3.00
CA ARG A 155 15.53 5.89 -1.75
C ARG A 155 16.32 7.14 -1.35
N PRO A 156 16.28 7.55 -0.07
CA PRO A 156 17.21 8.57 0.41
C PRO A 156 18.64 8.15 0.14
N ALA A 157 19.51 9.12 -0.14
CA ALA A 157 20.95 8.86 -0.21
C ALA A 157 21.41 8.24 1.12
N ALA A 158 22.29 7.21 1.05
CA ALA A 158 22.90 6.66 2.25
C ALA A 158 23.60 7.81 3.01
N ARG A 159 23.30 7.97 4.28
CA ARG A 159 24.06 8.90 5.13
C ARG A 159 25.48 8.34 5.24
N GLN A 160 26.44 9.11 4.74
CA GLN A 160 27.87 8.85 4.95
C GLN A 160 28.24 9.13 6.39
#